data_2c475b99f50d7370b280a895d6a3e7e0
#
_entry.id   2c475b99f50d7370b280a895d6a3e7e0
#
_cell.length_a   1.000
_cell.length_b   1.000
_cell.length_c   1.000
_cell.angle_alpha   90.00
_cell.angle_beta   90.00
_cell.angle_gamma   90.00
#
_symmetry.space_group_name_H-M   'P 1'
#
loop_
_entity.id
_entity.type
_entity.pdbx_description
1 polymer ?
#
loop_
_entity_poly.entity_id
_entity_poly.type
_entity_poly.pdbx_seq_one_letter_code
_entity_poly.pdbx_strand_id
1 'polypeptide(L)'
;MVDAFIFTICGFISKLLRAAWTTLVSELAALAVPSEQRGLSFRELMEDLSPKQQAVKQLKQRFLEALRANKAQEVMQILRTEKLDIDTVLEVDDPSMVLASYKQGYWLPGYKLEKSWGMGIHVCVMYNALETALVLLQAGAGINQMPNGKTPLHVACEVSSSDFVTLLLAHGAKVNIPSLSGHTPLHYCVTAESVDCAKQLIVKGAKVSMSSQNNNEDTPLHTAARFGIPELSALYLAHGASVNAVNSLQETPLMTAAFWAFDPKEQTYRQDHHLVCRILLDHKADPNLQEEDHKTALHKAAWNCDHLLMQMLLEAGADSRAMDINGCAPIQYLLKVTDVRPMAIPELCFQLLLNYNAARIYPPQFHKALQSCHDSPRVVEILVNSYERLKPTKKWSTAIPDHCYKRHKQFYDSLFAVCTNTPRSLLHLSRCAIRCSLGGFCHRGVAQLPLPTLMKNYLLLEPEGILY
;
A
#
# COMPACT_ATOMS: atom_id res chain seq x y z
N MET A 1 4.26 -11.36 23.15
CA MET A 1 5.65 -11.77 23.40
C MET A 1 6.33 -12.43 22.21
N VAL A 2 5.64 -13.24 21.41
CA VAL A 2 6.22 -13.90 20.23
C VAL A 2 6.52 -12.87 19.12
N ASP A 3 5.66 -11.87 18.90
CA ASP A 3 5.85 -10.86 17.85
C ASP A 3 7.00 -9.88 18.18
N ALA A 4 7.22 -9.55 19.46
CA ALA A 4 8.40 -8.79 19.89
C ALA A 4 9.70 -9.59 19.70
N PHE A 5 9.62 -10.91 19.85
CA PHE A 5 10.77 -11.81 19.66
C PHE A 5 11.11 -11.95 18.16
N ILE A 6 10.11 -12.04 17.28
CA ILE A 6 10.29 -12.10 15.83
C ILE A 6 10.86 -10.78 15.30
N PHE A 7 10.35 -9.63 15.77
CA PHE A 7 10.90 -8.30 15.40
C PHE A 7 12.34 -8.14 15.89
N THR A 8 12.67 -8.64 17.07
CA THR A 8 14.03 -8.60 17.63
C THR A 8 14.97 -9.54 16.86
N ILE A 9 14.52 -10.74 16.50
CA ILE A 9 15.30 -11.72 15.71
C ILE A 9 15.50 -11.21 14.28
N CYS A 10 14.49 -10.68 13.61
CA CYS A 10 14.64 -10.07 12.29
C CYS A 10 15.58 -8.85 12.32
N GLY A 11 15.52 -8.04 13.38
CA GLY A 11 16.46 -6.93 13.59
C GLY A 11 17.88 -7.40 13.84
N PHE A 12 18.07 -8.51 14.58
CA PHE A 12 19.39 -9.07 14.88
C PHE A 12 20.00 -9.79 13.67
N ILE A 13 19.20 -10.55 12.92
CA ILE A 13 19.62 -11.20 11.66
C ILE A 13 19.95 -10.13 10.60
N SER A 14 19.16 -9.05 10.50
CA SER A 14 19.45 -7.93 9.62
C SER A 14 20.75 -7.22 9.98
N LYS A 15 21.09 -7.08 11.28
CA LYS A 15 22.37 -6.50 11.74
C LYS A 15 23.55 -7.43 11.45
N LEU A 16 23.39 -8.74 11.67
CA LEU A 16 24.44 -9.74 11.37
C LEU A 16 24.70 -9.86 9.86
N LEU A 17 23.67 -9.87 9.04
CA LEU A 17 23.80 -9.88 7.58
C LEU A 17 24.42 -8.58 7.06
N ARG A 18 24.13 -7.42 7.68
CA ARG A 18 24.81 -6.15 7.33
C ARG A 18 26.28 -6.17 7.69
N ALA A 19 26.65 -6.66 8.86
CA ALA A 19 28.06 -6.77 9.26
C ALA A 19 28.83 -7.73 8.36
N ALA A 20 28.26 -8.90 8.05
CA ALA A 20 28.85 -9.87 7.13
C ALA A 20 28.98 -9.32 5.69
N TRP A 21 27.94 -8.59 5.22
CA TRP A 21 27.96 -8.00 3.88
C TRP A 21 28.96 -6.85 3.75
N THR A 22 29.06 -5.95 4.75
CA THR A 22 30.05 -4.88 4.77
C THR A 22 31.48 -5.45 4.82
N THR A 23 31.71 -6.52 5.57
CA THR A 23 33.00 -7.18 5.62
C THR A 23 33.32 -7.85 4.28
N LEU A 24 32.37 -8.57 3.68
CA LEU A 24 32.50 -9.23 2.38
C LEU A 24 32.76 -8.23 1.24
N VAL A 25 32.01 -7.11 1.24
CA VAL A 25 32.18 -6.03 0.23
C VAL A 25 33.52 -5.33 0.41
N SER A 26 33.98 -5.12 1.66
CA SER A 26 35.31 -4.54 1.92
C SER A 26 36.42 -5.49 1.54
N GLU A 27 36.26 -6.81 1.74
CA GLU A 27 37.24 -7.82 1.32
C GLU A 27 37.25 -8.00 -0.21
N LEU A 28 36.09 -8.00 -0.88
CA LEU A 28 36.01 -8.07 -2.33
C LEU A 28 36.55 -6.80 -2.99
N ALA A 29 36.34 -5.64 -2.41
CA ALA A 29 36.92 -4.37 -2.87
C ALA A 29 38.43 -4.36 -2.67
N ALA A 30 38.96 -4.96 -1.59
CA ALA A 30 40.39 -5.09 -1.34
C ALA A 30 41.07 -6.10 -2.29
N LEU A 31 40.35 -7.11 -2.78
CA LEU A 31 40.86 -8.09 -3.75
C LEU A 31 40.82 -7.58 -5.18
N ALA A 32 39.99 -6.57 -5.49
CA ALA A 32 39.85 -6.01 -6.83
C ALA A 32 40.89 -4.91 -7.16
N VAL A 33 41.69 -4.44 -6.20
CA VAL A 33 42.68 -3.38 -6.38
C VAL A 33 44.09 -3.99 -6.44
N PRO A 34 44.87 -3.73 -7.51
CA PRO A 34 46.27 -4.15 -7.58
C PRO A 34 47.07 -3.63 -6.38
N SER A 35 48.03 -4.46 -5.94
CA SER A 35 48.81 -4.23 -4.70
C SER A 35 49.59 -2.91 -4.63
N GLU A 36 49.81 -2.26 -5.75
CA GLU A 36 50.54 -0.97 -5.85
C GLU A 36 49.65 0.28 -5.61
N GLN A 37 48.31 0.13 -5.52
CA GLN A 37 47.38 1.28 -5.39
C GLN A 37 46.61 1.30 -4.07
N ARG A 38 46.99 0.54 -3.06
CA ARG A 38 46.28 0.40 -1.77
C ARG A 38 46.33 1.64 -0.85
N GLY A 39 46.88 2.76 -1.31
CA GLY A 39 47.00 3.99 -0.50
C GLY A 39 46.26 5.20 -1.02
N LEU A 40 45.58 5.11 -2.19
CA LEU A 40 44.88 6.23 -2.79
C LEU A 40 43.42 6.21 -2.44
N SER A 41 42.83 7.37 -2.11
CA SER A 41 41.36 7.50 -1.91
C SER A 41 40.66 7.26 -3.25
N PHE A 42 39.40 6.75 -3.20
CA PHE A 42 38.61 6.52 -4.40
C PHE A 42 38.47 7.79 -5.29
N ARG A 43 38.66 8.98 -4.70
CA ARG A 43 38.68 10.27 -5.37
C ARG A 43 39.97 10.48 -6.19
N GLU A 44 41.11 10.05 -5.67
CA GLU A 44 42.40 10.14 -6.34
C GLU A 44 42.58 9.12 -7.50
N LEU A 45 41.93 7.95 -7.38
CA LEU A 45 41.82 6.96 -8.47
C LEU A 45 40.99 7.46 -9.67
N MET A 46 40.21 8.49 -9.53
CA MET A 46 39.36 9.10 -10.59
C MET A 46 40.01 10.32 -11.27
N GLU A 47 41.16 10.80 -10.77
CA GLU A 47 41.84 11.99 -11.32
C GLU A 47 42.85 11.66 -12.45
N ASP A 48 43.24 10.40 -12.64
CA ASP A 48 44.19 9.96 -13.69
C ASP A 48 43.47 9.47 -14.96
N LEU A 49 42.45 10.16 -15.42
CA LEU A 49 41.88 9.90 -16.75
C LEU A 49 42.86 10.36 -17.82
N SER A 50 43.13 9.50 -18.79
CA SER A 50 43.92 9.90 -19.95
C SER A 50 43.30 11.11 -20.67
N PRO A 51 44.08 11.96 -21.35
CA PRO A 51 43.54 13.14 -22.06
C PRO A 51 42.39 12.80 -23.01
N LYS A 52 42.41 11.60 -23.63
CA LYS A 52 41.32 11.10 -24.47
C LYS A 52 40.05 10.83 -23.67
N GLN A 53 40.15 10.24 -22.48
CA GLN A 53 39.00 9.96 -21.60
C GLN A 53 38.38 11.24 -21.02
N GLN A 54 39.22 12.24 -20.71
CA GLN A 54 38.78 13.57 -20.30
C GLN A 54 38.01 14.28 -21.40
N ALA A 55 38.50 14.24 -22.65
CA ALA A 55 37.82 14.82 -23.81
C ALA A 55 36.44 14.16 -24.05
N VAL A 56 36.35 12.82 -23.96
CA VAL A 56 35.07 12.09 -24.09
C VAL A 56 34.10 12.45 -22.95
N LYS A 57 34.60 12.60 -21.73
CA LYS A 57 33.77 13.01 -20.58
C LYS A 57 33.23 14.42 -20.77
N GLN A 58 34.05 15.36 -21.21
CA GLN A 58 33.61 16.72 -21.51
C GLN A 58 32.58 16.77 -22.66
N LEU A 59 32.77 15.96 -23.71
CA LEU A 59 31.86 15.84 -24.81
C LEU A 59 30.50 15.30 -24.34
N LYS A 60 30.48 14.23 -23.56
CA LYS A 60 29.24 13.69 -22.96
C LYS A 60 28.53 14.72 -22.08
N GLN A 61 29.29 15.50 -21.31
CA GLN A 61 28.71 16.55 -20.46
C GLN A 61 28.06 17.67 -21.31
N ARG A 62 28.73 18.15 -22.35
CA ARG A 62 28.15 19.13 -23.29
C ARG A 62 26.90 18.59 -23.96
N PHE A 63 26.92 17.33 -24.38
CA PHE A 63 25.77 16.67 -24.99
C PHE A 63 24.59 16.59 -24.00
N LEU A 64 24.86 16.22 -22.75
CA LEU A 64 23.85 16.17 -21.68
C LEU A 64 23.24 17.55 -21.41
N GLU A 65 24.05 18.59 -21.35
CA GLU A 65 23.57 19.96 -21.14
C GLU A 65 22.71 20.46 -22.31
N ALA A 66 23.08 20.14 -23.56
CA ALA A 66 22.28 20.46 -24.73
C ALA A 66 20.92 19.72 -24.74
N LEU A 67 20.89 18.44 -24.29
CA LEU A 67 19.67 17.67 -24.12
C LEU A 67 18.75 18.30 -23.06
N ARG A 68 19.31 18.62 -21.88
CA ARG A 68 18.59 19.28 -20.77
C ARG A 68 17.98 20.63 -21.19
N ALA A 69 18.72 21.38 -21.98
CA ALA A 69 18.32 22.71 -22.45
C ALA A 69 17.39 22.69 -23.69
N ASN A 70 16.96 21.51 -24.16
CA ASN A 70 16.15 21.31 -25.38
C ASN A 70 16.76 21.98 -26.64
N LYS A 71 18.09 21.98 -26.79
CA LYS A 71 18.79 22.59 -27.91
C LYS A 71 19.02 21.59 -29.04
N ALA A 72 17.98 21.29 -29.79
CA ALA A 72 17.98 20.29 -30.86
C ALA A 72 19.09 20.48 -31.89
N GLN A 73 19.34 21.73 -32.30
CA GLN A 73 20.41 22.03 -33.27
C GLN A 73 21.81 21.74 -32.74
N GLU A 74 22.10 22.13 -31.52
CA GLU A 74 23.38 21.86 -30.83
C GLU A 74 23.62 20.35 -30.66
N VAL A 75 22.57 19.60 -30.26
CA VAL A 75 22.61 18.15 -30.17
C VAL A 75 22.95 17.50 -31.50
N MET A 76 22.30 17.90 -32.60
CA MET A 76 22.60 17.38 -33.94
C MET A 76 23.97 17.76 -34.44
N GLN A 77 24.45 18.95 -34.11
CA GLN A 77 25.80 19.39 -34.44
C GLN A 77 26.84 18.47 -33.73
N ILE A 78 26.68 18.23 -32.42
CA ILE A 78 27.57 17.34 -31.67
C ILE A 78 27.62 15.95 -32.30
N LEU A 79 26.44 15.36 -32.60
CA LEU A 79 26.37 14.02 -33.20
C LEU A 79 27.09 13.93 -34.55
N ARG A 80 26.98 14.99 -35.40
CA ARG A 80 27.59 15.03 -36.75
C ARG A 80 29.08 15.33 -36.73
N THR A 81 29.50 16.31 -35.92
CA THR A 81 30.89 16.80 -35.94
C THR A 81 31.82 15.92 -35.07
N GLU A 82 31.36 15.55 -33.90
CA GLU A 82 32.17 14.81 -32.91
C GLU A 82 31.96 13.30 -33.02
N LYS A 83 31.11 12.81 -33.93
CA LYS A 83 30.79 11.39 -34.18
C LYS A 83 30.42 10.62 -32.89
N LEU A 84 29.71 11.31 -31.98
CA LEU A 84 29.19 10.65 -30.80
C LEU A 84 28.06 9.70 -31.22
N ASP A 85 28.04 8.49 -30.67
CA ASP A 85 26.95 7.56 -30.90
C ASP A 85 25.66 8.13 -30.31
N ILE A 86 24.58 8.11 -31.11
CA ILE A 86 23.26 8.65 -30.75
C ILE A 86 22.65 7.94 -29.52
N ASP A 87 22.98 6.66 -29.34
CA ASP A 87 22.56 5.82 -28.23
C ASP A 87 23.59 5.78 -27.09
N THR A 88 24.52 6.76 -27.05
CA THR A 88 25.49 6.89 -25.96
C THR A 88 24.80 6.95 -24.61
N VAL A 89 25.26 6.11 -23.69
CA VAL A 89 24.82 6.10 -22.30
C VAL A 89 25.49 7.24 -21.53
N LEU A 90 24.66 8.05 -20.89
CA LEU A 90 25.03 9.23 -20.11
C LEU A 90 24.79 8.98 -18.63
N GLU A 91 25.66 9.51 -17.80
CA GLU A 91 25.44 9.60 -16.35
C GLU A 91 24.62 10.86 -16.07
N VAL A 92 23.48 10.70 -15.38
CA VAL A 92 22.50 11.76 -15.14
C VAL A 92 22.24 11.89 -13.65
N ASP A 93 22.18 13.10 -13.13
CA ASP A 93 21.69 13.35 -11.78
C ASP A 93 20.19 13.04 -11.73
N ASP A 94 19.82 12.05 -10.91
CA ASP A 94 18.47 11.51 -10.83
C ASP A 94 18.09 11.26 -9.35
N PRO A 95 17.93 12.33 -8.55
CA PRO A 95 17.63 12.20 -7.12
C PRO A 95 16.29 11.54 -6.84
N SER A 96 15.37 11.55 -7.82
CA SER A 96 14.05 10.92 -7.75
C SER A 96 14.06 9.47 -8.25
N MET A 97 15.21 8.99 -8.77
CA MET A 97 15.38 7.65 -9.33
C MET A 97 14.34 7.29 -10.42
N VAL A 98 14.03 8.26 -11.27
CA VAL A 98 13.07 8.09 -12.36
C VAL A 98 13.61 7.16 -13.46
N LEU A 99 14.91 7.26 -13.77
CA LEU A 99 15.54 6.44 -14.81
C LEU A 99 15.83 5.02 -14.32
N ALA A 100 16.04 4.82 -13.03
CA ALA A 100 16.37 3.50 -12.48
C ALA A 100 15.15 2.58 -12.41
N SER A 101 15.29 1.35 -12.91
CA SER A 101 14.26 0.32 -12.80
C SER A 101 14.17 -0.25 -11.38
N TYR A 102 15.31 -0.43 -10.74
CA TYR A 102 15.40 -0.79 -9.33
C TYR A 102 15.75 0.43 -8.51
N LYS A 103 14.94 0.73 -7.50
CA LYS A 103 15.32 1.62 -6.41
C LYS A 103 16.25 0.83 -5.48
N GLN A 104 17.47 0.52 -5.97
CA GLN A 104 18.48 -0.16 -5.19
C GLN A 104 18.77 0.66 -3.94
N GLY A 105 18.69 0.01 -2.78
CA GLY A 105 18.93 0.68 -1.50
C GLY A 105 17.69 1.23 -0.80
N TYR A 106 16.49 1.01 -1.30
CA TYR A 106 15.26 1.38 -0.58
C TYR A 106 15.19 0.77 0.85
N TRP A 107 15.95 -0.30 1.09
CA TRP A 107 16.10 -0.98 2.39
C TRP A 107 17.21 -0.39 3.27
N LEU A 108 18.10 0.44 2.70
CA LEU A 108 19.24 0.97 3.42
C LEU A 108 18.96 2.41 3.83
N PRO A 109 18.71 2.68 5.13
CA PRO A 109 18.55 4.05 5.62
C PRO A 109 19.79 4.89 5.24
N GLY A 110 19.57 5.99 4.53
CA GLY A 110 20.63 6.92 4.13
C GLY A 110 21.31 6.65 2.77
N TYR A 111 20.94 5.58 2.08
CA TYR A 111 21.45 5.34 0.71
C TYR A 111 20.58 6.11 -0.29
N LYS A 112 21.16 7.14 -0.92
CA LYS A 112 20.58 7.85 -2.07
C LYS A 112 21.43 7.55 -3.29
N LEU A 113 20.85 6.95 -4.32
CA LEU A 113 21.40 6.96 -5.66
C LEU A 113 21.15 8.37 -6.23
N GLU A 114 22.19 9.20 -6.22
CA GLU A 114 22.09 10.56 -6.76
C GLU A 114 22.21 10.57 -8.28
N LYS A 115 22.69 9.47 -8.86
CA LYS A 115 23.00 9.36 -10.30
C LYS A 115 22.43 8.08 -10.89
N SER A 116 21.95 8.20 -12.11
CA SER A 116 21.42 7.13 -12.94
C SER A 116 22.05 7.16 -14.34
N TRP A 117 21.80 6.11 -15.13
CA TRP A 117 22.25 6.07 -16.52
C TRP A 117 21.05 6.16 -17.46
N GLY A 118 21.18 6.97 -18.51
CA GLY A 118 20.16 7.13 -19.53
C GLY A 118 20.76 7.43 -20.90
N MET A 119 20.06 7.11 -21.94
CA MET A 119 20.38 7.55 -23.28
C MET A 119 19.73 8.92 -23.58
N GLY A 120 20.09 9.56 -24.67
CA GLY A 120 19.60 10.88 -25.03
C GLY A 120 18.06 11.01 -24.95
N ILE A 121 17.30 9.99 -25.42
CA ILE A 121 15.84 10.02 -25.35
C ILE A 121 15.32 9.96 -23.90
N HIS A 122 15.93 9.14 -23.03
CA HIS A 122 15.54 9.07 -21.60
C HIS A 122 15.72 10.43 -20.91
N VAL A 123 16.84 11.10 -21.22
CA VAL A 123 17.14 12.44 -20.70
C VAL A 123 16.12 13.45 -21.22
N CYS A 124 15.78 13.41 -22.51
CA CYS A 124 14.75 14.29 -23.08
C CYS A 124 13.39 14.11 -22.37
N VAL A 125 12.97 12.89 -22.08
CA VAL A 125 11.74 12.63 -21.34
C VAL A 125 11.81 13.22 -19.93
N MET A 126 12.91 13.00 -19.21
CA MET A 126 13.09 13.48 -17.85
C MET A 126 13.06 15.01 -17.73
N TYR A 127 13.61 15.71 -18.73
CA TYR A 127 13.68 17.18 -18.76
C TYR A 127 12.65 17.85 -19.67
N ASN A 128 11.68 17.11 -20.18
CA ASN A 128 10.61 17.57 -21.06
C ASN A 128 11.12 18.25 -22.35
N ALA A 129 12.20 17.72 -22.94
CA ALA A 129 12.85 18.26 -24.14
C ALA A 129 12.28 17.63 -25.42
N LEU A 130 11.03 17.98 -25.79
CA LEU A 130 10.28 17.37 -26.90
C LEU A 130 10.91 17.58 -28.27
N GLU A 131 11.39 18.80 -28.59
CA GLU A 131 11.99 19.12 -29.90
C GLU A 131 13.27 18.28 -30.10
N THR A 132 14.09 18.20 -29.09
CA THR A 132 15.33 17.41 -29.12
C THR A 132 15.03 15.92 -29.25
N ALA A 133 14.03 15.41 -28.53
CA ALA A 133 13.62 14.01 -28.64
C ALA A 133 13.12 13.68 -30.07
N LEU A 134 12.33 14.57 -30.68
CA LEU A 134 11.83 14.37 -32.03
C LEU A 134 12.99 14.26 -33.03
N VAL A 135 13.99 15.14 -32.93
CA VAL A 135 15.15 15.14 -33.81
C VAL A 135 16.01 13.89 -33.59
N LEU A 136 16.20 13.43 -32.35
CA LEU A 136 16.91 12.18 -32.06
C LEU A 136 16.18 10.96 -32.64
N LEU A 137 14.85 10.90 -32.52
CA LEU A 137 14.05 9.80 -33.07
C LEU A 137 14.10 9.77 -34.60
N GLN A 138 14.05 10.94 -35.25
CA GLN A 138 14.22 11.06 -36.70
C GLN A 138 15.62 10.65 -37.15
N ALA A 139 16.62 10.88 -36.34
CA ALA A 139 18.00 10.46 -36.60
C ALA A 139 18.26 8.96 -36.30
N GLY A 140 17.24 8.22 -35.84
CA GLY A 140 17.33 6.78 -35.64
C GLY A 140 17.72 6.32 -34.23
N ALA A 141 17.56 7.17 -33.22
CA ALA A 141 17.83 6.78 -31.83
C ALA A 141 16.96 5.59 -31.38
N GLY A 142 17.51 4.71 -30.57
CA GLY A 142 16.90 3.47 -30.11
C GLY A 142 15.75 3.69 -29.12
N ILE A 143 14.50 3.57 -29.61
CA ILE A 143 13.28 3.88 -28.84
C ILE A 143 12.92 2.87 -27.75
N ASN A 144 13.39 1.63 -27.87
CA ASN A 144 13.08 0.54 -26.93
C ASN A 144 14.29 0.07 -26.11
N GLN A 145 15.35 0.85 -26.08
CA GLN A 145 16.56 0.54 -25.31
C GLN A 145 16.33 0.76 -23.80
N MET A 146 17.01 -0.01 -22.97
CA MET A 146 16.85 0.00 -21.51
C MET A 146 18.19 0.08 -20.78
N PRO A 147 18.94 1.18 -20.88
CA PRO A 147 20.29 1.27 -20.30
C PRO A 147 20.31 1.11 -18.77
N ASN A 148 19.22 1.47 -18.11
CA ASN A 148 19.05 1.33 -16.66
C ASN A 148 17.76 0.54 -16.32
N GLY A 149 17.36 -0.36 -17.22
CA GLY A 149 16.23 -1.27 -17.01
C GLY A 149 14.85 -0.69 -17.31
N LYS A 150 14.74 0.56 -17.76
CA LYS A 150 13.50 1.19 -18.22
C LYS A 150 13.65 1.63 -19.68
N THR A 151 12.59 1.50 -20.49
CA THR A 151 12.53 2.16 -21.80
C THR A 151 12.13 3.63 -21.63
N PRO A 152 12.33 4.49 -22.64
CA PRO A 152 11.81 5.87 -22.61
C PRO A 152 10.31 5.93 -22.32
N LEU A 153 9.53 4.95 -22.81
CA LEU A 153 8.08 4.89 -22.58
C LEU A 153 7.73 4.62 -21.09
N HIS A 154 8.50 3.79 -20.37
CA HIS A 154 8.33 3.62 -18.93
C HIS A 154 8.57 4.94 -18.19
N VAL A 155 9.65 5.64 -18.54
CA VAL A 155 9.99 6.94 -17.95
C VAL A 155 8.89 7.96 -18.22
N ALA A 156 8.38 8.03 -19.47
CA ALA A 156 7.30 8.95 -19.84
C ALA A 156 6.02 8.71 -19.05
N CYS A 157 5.66 7.45 -18.78
CA CYS A 157 4.53 7.09 -17.92
C CYS A 157 4.76 7.49 -16.47
N GLU A 158 5.97 7.26 -15.92
CA GLU A 158 6.30 7.58 -14.53
C GLU A 158 6.30 9.09 -14.27
N VAL A 159 6.77 9.90 -15.23
CA VAL A 159 6.71 11.37 -15.16
C VAL A 159 5.38 11.93 -15.64
N SER A 160 4.41 11.09 -15.99
CA SER A 160 3.06 11.46 -16.43
C SER A 160 3.03 12.39 -17.65
N SER A 161 4.02 12.25 -18.58
CA SER A 161 4.11 13.09 -19.77
C SER A 161 3.35 12.50 -20.94
N SER A 162 2.11 12.93 -21.15
CA SER A 162 1.24 12.47 -22.25
C SER A 162 1.80 12.81 -23.63
N ASP A 163 2.50 13.93 -23.76
CA ASP A 163 3.11 14.38 -25.03
C ASP A 163 4.25 13.45 -25.45
N PHE A 164 5.10 13.08 -24.49
CA PHE A 164 6.15 12.08 -24.75
C PHE A 164 5.58 10.71 -25.05
N VAL A 165 4.54 10.29 -24.35
CA VAL A 165 3.85 9.02 -24.67
C VAL A 165 3.34 9.06 -26.12
N THR A 166 2.69 10.14 -26.54
CA THR A 166 2.21 10.33 -27.92
C THR A 166 3.38 10.25 -28.92
N LEU A 167 4.46 10.98 -28.67
CA LEU A 167 5.65 11.02 -29.53
C LEU A 167 6.29 9.63 -29.67
N LEU A 168 6.53 8.95 -28.55
CA LEU A 168 7.16 7.64 -28.52
C LEU A 168 6.29 6.58 -29.22
N LEU A 169 4.99 6.58 -28.99
CA LEU A 169 4.05 5.65 -29.63
C LEU A 169 3.96 5.89 -31.15
N ALA A 170 4.03 7.14 -31.60
CA ALA A 170 4.06 7.47 -33.03
C ALA A 170 5.32 6.94 -33.74
N HIS A 171 6.45 6.83 -33.01
CA HIS A 171 7.72 6.30 -33.53
C HIS A 171 7.95 4.80 -33.24
N GLY A 172 6.91 4.05 -32.81
CA GLY A 172 6.97 2.61 -32.69
C GLY A 172 7.47 2.06 -31.35
N ALA A 173 7.32 2.83 -30.26
CA ALA A 173 7.57 2.31 -28.93
C ALA A 173 6.64 1.13 -28.61
N LYS A 174 7.21 0.05 -28.08
CA LYS A 174 6.47 -1.17 -27.75
C LYS A 174 5.80 -1.02 -26.37
N VAL A 175 4.47 -1.13 -26.32
CA VAL A 175 3.64 -0.84 -25.15
C VAL A 175 3.66 -1.90 -24.04
N ASN A 176 4.08 -3.13 -24.35
CA ASN A 176 4.03 -4.26 -23.40
C ASN A 176 5.40 -4.80 -23.01
N ILE A 177 6.49 -4.04 -23.26
CA ILE A 177 7.83 -4.46 -22.81
C ILE A 177 7.88 -4.35 -21.28
N PRO A 178 8.30 -5.40 -20.56
CA PRO A 178 8.56 -5.27 -19.14
C PRO A 178 9.89 -4.56 -18.90
N SER A 179 9.95 -3.74 -17.87
CA SER A 179 11.21 -3.18 -17.35
C SER A 179 12.06 -4.28 -16.68
N LEU A 180 13.27 -3.97 -16.27
CA LEU A 180 14.11 -4.92 -15.52
C LEU A 180 13.46 -5.33 -14.18
N SER A 181 12.62 -4.47 -13.59
CA SER A 181 11.79 -4.82 -12.41
C SER A 181 10.49 -5.57 -12.75
N GLY A 182 10.31 -5.98 -14.00
CA GLY A 182 9.17 -6.79 -14.45
C GLY A 182 7.87 -6.00 -14.71
N HIS A 183 7.89 -4.67 -14.61
CA HIS A 183 6.70 -3.84 -14.78
C HIS A 183 6.55 -3.35 -16.22
N THR A 184 5.34 -3.40 -16.77
CA THR A 184 5.02 -2.77 -18.08
C THR A 184 4.81 -1.26 -17.93
N PRO A 185 4.81 -0.46 -19.02
CA PRO A 185 4.53 0.96 -18.96
C PRO A 185 3.23 1.32 -18.20
N LEU A 186 2.17 0.50 -18.30
CA LEU A 186 0.93 0.72 -17.52
C LEU A 186 1.13 0.65 -16.00
N HIS A 187 2.06 -0.15 -15.51
CA HIS A 187 2.35 -0.21 -14.08
C HIS A 187 3.07 1.05 -13.56
N TYR A 188 3.64 1.86 -14.45
CA TYR A 188 4.27 3.14 -14.11
C TYR A 188 3.29 4.31 -14.13
N CYS A 189 2.05 4.11 -14.60
CA CYS A 189 0.97 5.08 -14.45
C CYS A 189 0.46 5.02 -13.00
N VAL A 190 0.99 5.87 -12.12
CA VAL A 190 0.76 5.83 -10.68
C VAL A 190 0.27 7.16 -10.09
N THR A 191 -0.17 8.07 -10.94
CA THR A 191 -0.71 9.38 -10.55
C THR A 191 -1.99 9.68 -11.33
N ALA A 192 -2.79 10.64 -10.86
CA ALA A 192 -3.99 11.10 -11.56
C ALA A 192 -3.65 11.74 -12.92
N GLU A 193 -2.51 12.40 -13.02
CA GLU A 193 -2.02 13.02 -14.27
C GLU A 193 -1.63 11.97 -15.31
N SER A 194 -1.31 10.73 -14.91
CA SER A 194 -0.94 9.66 -15.82
C SER A 194 -2.12 8.97 -16.52
N VAL A 195 -3.35 9.38 -16.23
CA VAL A 195 -4.57 8.79 -16.84
C VAL A 195 -4.55 8.89 -18.37
N ASP A 196 -4.14 10.03 -18.91
CA ASP A 196 -4.08 10.22 -20.36
C ASP A 196 -2.95 9.39 -20.99
N CYS A 197 -1.85 9.19 -20.29
CA CYS A 197 -0.80 8.24 -20.69
C CYS A 197 -1.39 6.82 -20.77
N ALA A 198 -2.11 6.38 -19.74
CA ALA A 198 -2.74 5.06 -19.70
C ALA A 198 -3.76 4.86 -20.83
N LYS A 199 -4.61 5.86 -21.11
CA LYS A 199 -5.56 5.82 -22.25
C LYS A 199 -4.84 5.62 -23.57
N GLN A 200 -3.78 6.38 -23.83
CA GLN A 200 -3.01 6.26 -25.07
C GLN A 200 -2.36 4.87 -25.21
N LEU A 201 -1.79 4.34 -24.11
CA LEU A 201 -1.22 3.01 -24.09
C LEU A 201 -2.26 1.94 -24.42
N ILE A 202 -3.45 2.02 -23.82
CA ILE A 202 -4.55 1.07 -24.04
C ILE A 202 -5.02 1.11 -25.50
N VAL A 203 -5.19 2.31 -26.07
CA VAL A 203 -5.55 2.48 -27.50
C VAL A 203 -4.50 1.84 -28.41
N LYS A 204 -3.23 1.83 -28.01
CA LYS A 204 -2.12 1.19 -28.76
C LYS A 204 -1.91 -0.29 -28.39
N GLY A 205 -2.83 -0.90 -27.68
CA GLY A 205 -2.83 -2.35 -27.38
C GLY A 205 -2.06 -2.75 -26.13
N ALA A 206 -1.93 -1.86 -25.15
CA ALA A 206 -1.43 -2.25 -23.85
C ALA A 206 -2.40 -3.20 -23.15
N LYS A 207 -1.86 -4.29 -22.59
CA LYS A 207 -2.64 -5.33 -21.93
C LYS A 207 -2.92 -4.94 -20.48
N VAL A 208 -4.16 -4.53 -20.18
CA VAL A 208 -4.58 -4.09 -18.84
C VAL A 208 -4.55 -5.19 -17.77
N SER A 209 -4.58 -6.46 -18.18
CA SER A 209 -4.54 -7.63 -17.27
C SER A 209 -3.17 -8.30 -17.21
N MET A 210 -2.12 -7.68 -17.77
CA MET A 210 -0.78 -8.24 -17.75
C MET A 210 -0.18 -8.08 -16.36
N SER A 211 0.11 -9.20 -15.70
CA SER A 211 0.82 -9.18 -14.42
C SER A 211 2.27 -8.75 -14.60
N SER A 212 2.82 -8.10 -13.59
CA SER A 212 4.25 -7.80 -13.53
C SER A 212 5.06 -9.10 -13.48
N GLN A 213 6.23 -9.10 -14.11
CA GLN A 213 7.13 -10.25 -14.16
C GLN A 213 8.13 -10.25 -12.99
N ASN A 214 7.73 -9.72 -11.85
CA ASN A 214 8.49 -9.75 -10.60
C ASN A 214 7.84 -10.72 -9.60
N ASN A 215 8.42 -10.81 -8.41
CA ASN A 215 7.91 -11.72 -7.36
C ASN A 215 6.51 -11.38 -6.85
N ASN A 216 5.99 -10.19 -7.13
CA ASN A 216 4.66 -9.79 -6.65
C ASN A 216 3.54 -10.15 -7.65
N GLU A 217 3.82 -10.22 -8.95
CA GLU A 217 2.84 -10.50 -10.00
C GLU A 217 1.63 -9.55 -10.00
N ASP A 218 1.82 -8.30 -9.53
CA ASP A 218 0.76 -7.30 -9.52
C ASP A 218 0.29 -6.96 -10.94
N THR A 219 -1.01 -6.80 -11.16
CA THR A 219 -1.57 -6.23 -12.39
C THR A 219 -1.57 -4.70 -12.32
N PRO A 220 -1.75 -3.96 -13.42
CA PRO A 220 -1.95 -2.51 -13.40
C PRO A 220 -3.08 -2.07 -12.45
N LEU A 221 -4.14 -2.89 -12.31
CA LEU A 221 -5.23 -2.60 -11.37
C LEU A 221 -4.80 -2.72 -9.89
N HIS A 222 -3.91 -3.67 -9.55
CA HIS A 222 -3.31 -3.73 -8.21
C HIS A 222 -2.46 -2.48 -7.93
N THR A 223 -1.70 -2.03 -8.94
CA THR A 223 -0.89 -0.81 -8.82
C THR A 223 -1.77 0.41 -8.62
N ALA A 224 -2.83 0.60 -9.42
CA ALA A 224 -3.79 1.70 -9.25
C ALA A 224 -4.47 1.64 -7.86
N ALA A 225 -4.81 0.45 -7.38
CA ALA A 225 -5.40 0.23 -6.06
C ALA A 225 -4.43 0.56 -4.92
N ARG A 226 -3.16 0.21 -5.06
CA ARG A 226 -2.09 0.51 -4.09
C ARG A 226 -1.84 2.00 -3.92
N PHE A 227 -1.85 2.73 -5.04
CA PHE A 227 -1.62 4.18 -5.04
C PHE A 227 -2.90 5.00 -4.80
N GLY A 228 -4.07 4.35 -4.79
CA GLY A 228 -5.34 5.00 -4.56
C GLY A 228 -5.74 5.95 -5.70
N ILE A 229 -5.77 5.45 -6.95
CA ILE A 229 -6.10 6.27 -8.12
C ILE A 229 -7.42 5.79 -8.73
N PRO A 230 -8.54 6.44 -8.37
CA PRO A 230 -9.88 6.05 -8.80
C PRO A 230 -10.04 6.06 -10.32
N GLU A 231 -9.49 7.07 -11.01
CA GLU A 231 -9.62 7.26 -12.45
C GLU A 231 -8.93 6.14 -13.22
N LEU A 232 -7.73 5.73 -12.79
CA LEU A 232 -7.04 4.59 -13.40
C LEU A 232 -7.74 3.28 -13.13
N SER A 233 -8.24 3.10 -11.90
CA SER A 233 -9.00 1.89 -11.52
C SER A 233 -10.25 1.74 -12.39
N ALA A 234 -11.03 2.81 -12.55
CA ALA A 234 -12.20 2.83 -13.42
C ALA A 234 -11.82 2.60 -14.90
N LEU A 235 -10.74 3.23 -15.38
CA LEU A 235 -10.25 3.08 -16.75
C LEU A 235 -9.88 1.63 -17.04
N TYR A 236 -9.11 0.97 -16.17
CA TYR A 236 -8.67 -0.40 -16.37
C TYR A 236 -9.85 -1.38 -16.34
N LEU A 237 -10.81 -1.20 -15.43
CA LEU A 237 -12.03 -2.01 -15.37
C LEU A 237 -12.88 -1.85 -16.61
N ALA A 238 -13.05 -0.62 -17.12
CA ALA A 238 -13.78 -0.35 -18.37
C ALA A 238 -13.15 -1.04 -19.60
N HIS A 239 -11.84 -1.31 -19.54
CA HIS A 239 -11.10 -1.99 -20.60
C HIS A 239 -10.83 -3.48 -20.32
N GLY A 240 -11.61 -4.07 -19.41
CA GLY A 240 -11.62 -5.52 -19.19
C GLY A 240 -10.56 -6.06 -18.23
N ALA A 241 -10.01 -5.21 -17.36
CA ALA A 241 -9.21 -5.72 -16.25
C ALA A 241 -10.06 -6.62 -15.33
N SER A 242 -9.52 -7.77 -14.94
CA SER A 242 -10.21 -8.64 -13.98
C SER A 242 -10.25 -7.97 -12.60
N VAL A 243 -11.46 -7.70 -12.12
CA VAL A 243 -11.66 -7.05 -10.81
C VAL A 243 -11.16 -7.90 -9.65
N ASN A 244 -11.19 -9.23 -9.80
CA ASN A 244 -10.74 -10.22 -8.83
C ASN A 244 -9.40 -10.87 -9.24
N ALA A 245 -8.58 -10.19 -10.05
CA ALA A 245 -7.22 -10.66 -10.32
C ALA A 245 -6.47 -10.87 -9.00
N VAL A 246 -5.62 -11.86 -8.92
CA VAL A 246 -4.78 -12.13 -7.74
C VAL A 246 -3.31 -11.98 -8.11
N ASN A 247 -2.53 -11.47 -7.19
CA ASN A 247 -1.07 -11.41 -7.26
C ASN A 247 -0.44 -12.68 -6.67
N SER A 248 0.89 -12.73 -6.55
CA SER A 248 1.62 -13.88 -5.99
C SER A 248 1.24 -14.22 -4.55
N LEU A 249 0.79 -13.25 -3.77
CA LEU A 249 0.29 -13.44 -2.39
C LEU A 249 -1.21 -13.75 -2.32
N GLN A 250 -1.84 -14.03 -3.48
CA GLN A 250 -3.29 -14.19 -3.61
C GLN A 250 -4.09 -12.95 -3.18
N GLU A 251 -3.46 -11.78 -3.08
CA GLU A 251 -4.16 -10.52 -2.81
C GLU A 251 -4.93 -10.04 -4.04
N THR A 252 -6.14 -9.54 -3.83
CA THR A 252 -6.93 -8.87 -4.88
C THR A 252 -6.70 -7.35 -4.84
N PRO A 253 -7.04 -6.61 -5.92
CA PRO A 253 -7.00 -5.14 -5.91
C PRO A 253 -7.80 -4.53 -4.74
N LEU A 254 -8.94 -5.14 -4.36
CA LEU A 254 -9.75 -4.69 -3.22
C LEU A 254 -9.00 -4.84 -1.89
N MET A 255 -8.29 -5.95 -1.67
CA MET A 255 -7.46 -6.15 -0.47
C MET A 255 -6.30 -5.16 -0.44
N THR A 256 -5.65 -4.94 -1.58
CA THR A 256 -4.57 -3.96 -1.73
C THR A 256 -5.07 -2.55 -1.39
N ALA A 257 -6.19 -2.10 -1.98
CA ALA A 257 -6.77 -0.78 -1.68
C ALA A 257 -7.14 -0.66 -0.20
N ALA A 258 -7.78 -1.69 0.37
CA ALA A 258 -8.18 -1.70 1.77
C ALA A 258 -7.00 -1.62 2.74
N PHE A 259 -5.87 -2.26 2.43
CA PHE A 259 -4.67 -2.19 3.24
C PHE A 259 -4.05 -0.79 3.23
N TRP A 260 -3.95 -0.15 2.06
CA TRP A 260 -3.31 1.15 1.87
C TRP A 260 -4.23 2.35 2.17
N ALA A 261 -5.50 2.10 2.54
CA ALA A 261 -6.48 3.13 2.88
C ALA A 261 -6.10 3.95 4.13
N PHE A 262 -5.18 3.47 4.95
CA PHE A 262 -4.70 4.15 6.16
C PHE A 262 -3.23 4.50 6.04
N ASP A 263 -2.90 5.77 6.38
CA ASP A 263 -1.52 6.22 6.50
C ASP A 263 -1.04 6.15 7.95
N PRO A 264 -0.12 5.21 8.28
CA PRO A 264 0.35 5.06 9.66
C PRO A 264 1.25 6.20 10.14
N LYS A 265 1.82 7.02 9.24
CA LYS A 265 2.64 8.17 9.60
C LYS A 265 1.77 9.37 9.98
N GLU A 266 0.82 9.69 9.11
CA GLU A 266 -0.10 10.81 9.29
C GLU A 266 -1.30 10.45 10.19
N GLN A 267 -1.50 9.17 10.51
CA GLN A 267 -2.64 8.64 11.27
C GLN A 267 -3.99 9.06 10.65
N THR A 268 -4.07 9.10 9.31
CA THR A 268 -5.25 9.56 8.55
C THR A 268 -5.72 8.51 7.56
N TYR A 269 -7.00 8.59 7.22
CA TYR A 269 -7.61 7.75 6.18
C TYR A 269 -7.53 8.44 4.82
N ARG A 270 -7.12 7.68 3.80
CA ARG A 270 -6.99 8.16 2.42
C ARG A 270 -8.30 7.97 1.68
N GLN A 271 -9.01 9.07 1.44
CA GLN A 271 -10.34 9.04 0.79
C GLN A 271 -10.31 8.43 -0.62
N ASP A 272 -9.23 8.66 -1.37
CA ASP A 272 -9.07 8.10 -2.72
C ASP A 272 -9.06 6.57 -2.71
N HIS A 273 -8.47 5.94 -1.69
CA HIS A 273 -8.52 4.48 -1.54
C HIS A 273 -9.95 4.00 -1.23
N HIS A 274 -10.73 4.76 -0.45
CA HIS A 274 -12.16 4.46 -0.24
C HIS A 274 -12.93 4.54 -1.56
N LEU A 275 -12.64 5.54 -2.42
CA LEU A 275 -13.25 5.63 -3.75
C LEU A 275 -12.85 4.45 -4.64
N VAL A 276 -11.58 4.04 -4.63
CA VAL A 276 -11.13 2.84 -5.34
C VAL A 276 -11.86 1.60 -4.84
N CYS A 277 -11.98 1.39 -3.53
CA CYS A 277 -12.74 0.26 -2.98
C CYS A 277 -14.20 0.28 -3.45
N ARG A 278 -14.84 1.44 -3.46
CA ARG A 278 -16.22 1.59 -3.97
C ARG A 278 -16.30 1.22 -5.45
N ILE A 279 -15.42 1.75 -6.29
CA ILE A 279 -15.37 1.42 -7.74
C ILE A 279 -15.20 -0.09 -7.94
N LEU A 280 -14.30 -0.74 -7.20
CA LEU A 280 -14.09 -2.18 -7.29
C LEU A 280 -15.35 -2.95 -6.88
N LEU A 281 -16.01 -2.58 -5.79
CA LEU A 281 -17.24 -3.22 -5.33
C LEU A 281 -18.42 -3.02 -6.30
N ASP A 282 -18.55 -1.83 -6.89
CA ASP A 282 -19.55 -1.54 -7.93
C ASP A 282 -19.34 -2.41 -9.18
N HIS A 283 -18.10 -2.74 -9.49
CA HIS A 283 -17.72 -3.69 -10.56
C HIS A 283 -17.72 -5.15 -10.10
N LYS A 284 -18.37 -5.46 -8.97
CA LYS A 284 -18.57 -6.82 -8.45
C LYS A 284 -17.29 -7.51 -7.97
N ALA A 285 -16.37 -6.74 -7.38
CA ALA A 285 -15.29 -7.36 -6.60
C ALA A 285 -15.90 -8.23 -5.50
N ASP A 286 -15.39 -9.46 -5.35
CA ASP A 286 -15.81 -10.35 -4.27
C ASP A 286 -15.07 -9.97 -2.98
N PRO A 287 -15.77 -9.47 -1.93
CA PRO A 287 -15.14 -9.08 -0.68
C PRO A 287 -14.69 -10.26 0.17
N ASN A 288 -15.05 -11.50 -0.19
CA ASN A 288 -14.82 -12.72 0.58
C ASN A 288 -13.62 -13.54 0.09
N LEU A 289 -12.97 -13.13 -1.00
CA LEU A 289 -11.73 -13.74 -1.41
C LEU A 289 -10.69 -13.63 -0.28
N GLN A 290 -9.83 -14.64 -0.22
CA GLN A 290 -8.82 -14.76 0.82
C GLN A 290 -7.42 -14.74 0.20
N GLU A 291 -6.50 -14.00 0.82
CA GLU A 291 -5.07 -14.06 0.49
C GLU A 291 -4.42 -15.35 1.04
N GLU A 292 -3.12 -15.50 0.85
CA GLU A 292 -2.34 -16.68 1.28
C GLU A 292 -2.52 -17.00 2.77
N ASP A 293 -2.61 -15.99 3.64
CA ASP A 293 -2.88 -16.13 5.07
C ASP A 293 -4.39 -16.24 5.40
N HIS A 294 -5.25 -16.44 4.42
CA HIS A 294 -6.71 -16.47 4.53
C HIS A 294 -7.36 -15.17 5.03
N LYS A 295 -6.65 -14.04 4.97
CA LYS A 295 -7.25 -12.74 5.31
C LYS A 295 -8.07 -12.20 4.15
N THR A 296 -9.19 -11.56 4.46
CA THR A 296 -10.07 -10.87 3.50
C THR A 296 -9.83 -9.36 3.54
N ALA A 297 -10.45 -8.62 2.62
CA ALA A 297 -10.45 -7.15 2.66
C ALA A 297 -10.99 -6.60 3.99
N LEU A 298 -11.97 -7.29 4.61
CA LEU A 298 -12.53 -6.90 5.91
C LEU A 298 -11.52 -7.03 7.06
N HIS A 299 -10.61 -8.00 7.02
CA HIS A 299 -9.50 -8.09 7.99
C HIS A 299 -8.54 -6.90 7.86
N LYS A 300 -8.22 -6.47 6.62
CA LYS A 300 -7.37 -5.30 6.36
C LYS A 300 -8.04 -4.02 6.88
N ALA A 301 -9.34 -3.82 6.59
CA ALA A 301 -10.10 -2.69 7.08
C ALA A 301 -10.21 -2.67 8.63
N ALA A 302 -10.40 -3.83 9.25
CA ALA A 302 -10.41 -3.98 10.71
C ALA A 302 -9.03 -3.67 11.33
N TRP A 303 -7.94 -4.08 10.72
CA TRP A 303 -6.58 -3.71 11.12
C TRP A 303 -6.33 -2.20 11.05
N ASN A 304 -6.94 -1.54 10.08
CA ASN A 304 -6.89 -0.08 9.95
C ASN A 304 -7.87 0.64 10.91
N CYS A 305 -8.77 -0.09 11.57
CA CYS A 305 -9.87 0.45 12.39
C CYS A 305 -10.75 1.44 11.58
N ASP A 306 -10.98 1.13 10.31
CA ASP A 306 -11.66 2.00 9.34
C ASP A 306 -13.14 1.64 9.24
N HIS A 307 -13.97 2.30 10.04
CA HIS A 307 -15.41 2.03 10.10
C HIS A 307 -16.14 2.29 8.78
N LEU A 308 -15.71 3.30 7.99
CA LEU A 308 -16.33 3.61 6.69
C LEU A 308 -16.07 2.51 5.67
N LEU A 309 -14.82 2.07 5.58
CA LEU A 309 -14.46 0.97 4.69
C LEU A 309 -15.09 -0.35 5.14
N MET A 310 -15.09 -0.63 6.44
CA MET A 310 -15.76 -1.81 6.99
C MET A 310 -17.26 -1.82 6.66
N GLN A 311 -17.93 -0.66 6.77
CA GLN A 311 -19.33 -0.53 6.38
C GLN A 311 -19.54 -0.86 4.91
N MET A 312 -18.75 -0.27 4.01
CA MET A 312 -18.83 -0.54 2.57
C MET A 312 -18.66 -2.03 2.24
N LEU A 313 -17.68 -2.68 2.87
CA LEU A 313 -17.41 -4.12 2.66
C LEU A 313 -18.56 -4.98 3.18
N LEU A 314 -19.10 -4.69 4.38
CA LEU A 314 -20.20 -5.43 4.96
C LEU A 314 -21.50 -5.24 4.18
N GLU A 315 -21.80 -4.05 3.68
CA GLU A 315 -22.93 -3.77 2.79
C GLU A 315 -22.83 -4.52 1.46
N ALA A 316 -21.59 -4.71 0.97
CA ALA A 316 -21.28 -5.51 -0.22
C ALA A 316 -21.32 -7.03 0.05
N GLY A 317 -21.55 -7.48 1.28
CA GLY A 317 -21.68 -8.90 1.62
C GLY A 317 -20.42 -9.56 2.15
N ALA A 318 -19.45 -8.78 2.68
CA ALA A 318 -18.28 -9.35 3.34
C ALA A 318 -18.72 -10.19 4.58
N ASP A 319 -18.11 -11.38 4.71
CA ASP A 319 -18.35 -12.25 5.86
C ASP A 319 -17.57 -11.74 7.10
N SER A 320 -18.33 -11.21 8.06
CA SER A 320 -17.81 -10.76 9.35
C SER A 320 -17.23 -11.87 10.22
N ARG A 321 -17.45 -13.14 9.85
CA ARG A 321 -17.01 -14.35 10.57
C ARG A 321 -15.85 -15.07 9.89
N ALA A 322 -15.40 -14.60 8.73
CA ALA A 322 -14.25 -15.15 8.03
C ALA A 322 -13.05 -15.22 8.98
N MET A 323 -12.32 -16.32 8.96
CA MET A 323 -11.15 -16.55 9.82
C MET A 323 -9.88 -16.62 8.98
N ASP A 324 -8.82 -16.03 9.47
CA ASP A 324 -7.48 -16.18 8.93
C ASP A 324 -6.88 -17.56 9.28
N ILE A 325 -5.66 -17.84 8.80
CA ILE A 325 -4.94 -19.08 9.07
C ILE A 325 -4.71 -19.34 10.57
N ASN A 326 -4.73 -18.28 11.42
CA ASN A 326 -4.59 -18.37 12.87
C ASN A 326 -5.93 -18.48 13.60
N GLY A 327 -7.04 -18.60 12.88
CA GLY A 327 -8.38 -18.60 13.42
C GLY A 327 -8.84 -17.25 13.97
N CYS A 328 -8.23 -16.14 13.53
CA CYS A 328 -8.62 -14.79 13.90
C CYS A 328 -9.64 -14.25 12.92
N ALA A 329 -10.81 -13.81 13.39
CA ALA A 329 -11.79 -13.05 12.61
C ALA A 329 -11.49 -11.54 12.67
N PRO A 330 -12.14 -10.70 11.84
CA PRO A 330 -11.93 -9.24 11.84
C PRO A 330 -12.06 -8.58 13.22
N ILE A 331 -12.94 -9.08 14.09
CA ILE A 331 -13.12 -8.54 15.44
C ILE A 331 -11.85 -8.69 16.32
N GLN A 332 -11.06 -9.77 16.15
CA GLN A 332 -9.80 -9.94 16.86
C GLN A 332 -8.72 -8.96 16.35
N TYR A 333 -8.77 -8.59 15.08
CA TYR A 333 -7.90 -7.55 14.51
C TYR A 333 -8.19 -6.18 15.12
N LEU A 334 -9.48 -5.83 15.29
CA LEU A 334 -9.86 -4.60 15.99
C LEU A 334 -9.32 -4.57 17.43
N LEU A 335 -9.44 -5.66 18.17
CA LEU A 335 -8.90 -5.73 19.55
C LEU A 335 -7.40 -5.45 19.62
N LYS A 336 -6.63 -5.87 18.61
CA LYS A 336 -5.18 -5.64 18.57
C LYS A 336 -4.80 -4.17 18.33
N VAL A 337 -5.69 -3.38 17.74
CA VAL A 337 -5.38 -2.01 17.32
C VAL A 337 -6.16 -0.93 18.08
N THR A 338 -7.12 -1.30 18.93
CA THR A 338 -7.99 -0.36 19.65
C THR A 338 -7.21 0.70 20.43
N ASP A 339 -6.16 0.29 21.16
CA ASP A 339 -5.36 1.22 21.98
C ASP A 339 -4.22 1.89 21.19
N VAL A 340 -3.96 1.44 19.94
CA VAL A 340 -2.83 1.92 19.10
C VAL A 340 -3.28 3.00 18.09
N ARG A 341 -4.60 3.16 17.90
CA ARG A 341 -5.19 4.06 16.91
C ARG A 341 -5.97 5.20 17.59
N PRO A 342 -5.31 6.25 18.09
CA PRO A 342 -5.95 7.29 18.92
C PRO A 342 -6.98 8.14 18.14
N MET A 343 -6.87 8.22 16.81
CA MET A 343 -7.79 8.99 15.96
C MET A 343 -8.95 8.16 15.42
N ALA A 344 -8.96 6.85 15.66
CA ALA A 344 -10.03 5.97 15.22
C ALA A 344 -11.22 6.02 16.18
N ILE A 345 -12.40 5.60 15.68
CA ILE A 345 -13.62 5.43 16.46
C ILE A 345 -13.90 3.92 16.55
N PRO A 346 -13.14 3.19 17.40
CA PRO A 346 -13.24 1.73 17.44
C PRO A 346 -14.63 1.23 17.82
N GLU A 347 -15.38 1.98 18.64
CA GLU A 347 -16.75 1.64 19.01
C GLU A 347 -17.66 1.42 17.81
N LEU A 348 -17.55 2.25 16.76
CA LEU A 348 -18.33 2.07 15.53
C LEU A 348 -17.94 0.80 14.79
N CYS A 349 -16.63 0.47 14.77
CA CYS A 349 -16.16 -0.75 14.12
C CYS A 349 -16.69 -2.02 14.82
N PHE A 350 -16.65 -2.06 16.16
CA PHE A 350 -17.20 -3.18 16.93
C PHE A 350 -18.73 -3.28 16.77
N GLN A 351 -19.42 -2.16 16.82
CA GLN A 351 -20.84 -2.08 16.63
C GLN A 351 -21.25 -2.62 15.25
N LEU A 352 -20.56 -2.20 14.19
CA LEU A 352 -20.78 -2.68 12.82
C LEU A 352 -20.62 -4.20 12.75
N LEU A 353 -19.48 -4.74 13.16
CA LEU A 353 -19.23 -6.19 13.10
C LEU A 353 -20.30 -6.99 13.83
N LEU A 354 -20.66 -6.58 15.05
CA LEU A 354 -21.67 -7.28 15.83
C LEU A 354 -23.07 -7.16 15.24
N ASN A 355 -23.37 -6.06 14.54
CA ASN A 355 -24.65 -5.87 13.84
C ASN A 355 -24.72 -6.67 12.52
N TYR A 356 -23.56 -7.06 11.97
CA TYR A 356 -23.44 -7.96 10.82
C TYR A 356 -23.06 -9.39 11.22
N ASN A 357 -23.43 -9.81 12.46
CA ASN A 357 -23.29 -11.19 12.94
C ASN A 357 -21.84 -11.69 13.12
N ALA A 358 -20.88 -10.82 13.42
CA ALA A 358 -19.55 -11.26 13.76
C ALA A 358 -19.55 -12.23 14.95
N ALA A 359 -18.62 -13.16 14.96
CA ALA A 359 -18.44 -14.08 16.06
C ALA A 359 -18.10 -13.30 17.33
N ARG A 360 -18.83 -13.57 18.41
CA ARG A 360 -18.54 -13.00 19.73
C ARG A 360 -17.27 -13.59 20.30
N ILE A 361 -16.58 -12.83 21.12
CA ILE A 361 -15.40 -13.32 21.86
C ILE A 361 -15.83 -14.44 22.80
N TYR A 362 -15.08 -15.53 22.83
CA TYR A 362 -15.38 -16.65 23.73
C TYR A 362 -15.41 -16.20 25.20
N PRO A 363 -16.54 -16.35 25.95
CA PRO A 363 -16.70 -15.79 27.28
C PRO A 363 -15.57 -16.07 28.27
N PRO A 364 -14.98 -17.28 28.38
CA PRO A 364 -13.85 -17.56 29.25
C PRO A 364 -12.57 -16.77 28.91
N GLN A 365 -12.45 -16.26 27.65
CA GLN A 365 -11.32 -15.45 27.19
C GLN A 365 -11.62 -13.95 27.18
N PHE A 366 -12.79 -13.51 27.64
CA PHE A 366 -13.19 -12.10 27.63
C PHE A 366 -12.21 -11.19 28.38
N HIS A 367 -11.48 -11.71 29.37
CA HIS A 367 -10.41 -10.96 30.02
C HIS A 367 -9.32 -10.46 29.05
N LYS A 368 -9.05 -11.19 27.95
CA LYS A 368 -8.10 -10.75 26.91
C LYS A 368 -8.64 -9.55 26.13
N ALA A 369 -9.95 -9.54 25.87
CA ALA A 369 -10.58 -8.38 25.27
C ALA A 369 -10.50 -7.15 26.18
N LEU A 370 -10.76 -7.34 27.49
CA LEU A 370 -10.58 -6.27 28.47
C LEU A 370 -9.14 -5.74 28.49
N GLN A 371 -8.13 -6.63 28.39
CA GLN A 371 -6.73 -6.21 28.30
C GLN A 371 -6.42 -5.36 27.07
N SER A 372 -7.15 -5.55 25.98
CA SER A 372 -6.92 -4.84 24.71
C SER A 372 -7.76 -3.57 24.56
N CYS A 373 -8.78 -3.35 25.38
CA CYS A 373 -9.69 -2.20 25.25
C CYS A 373 -10.08 -1.56 26.59
N HIS A 374 -9.26 -1.76 27.64
CA HIS A 374 -9.54 -1.24 28.98
C HIS A 374 -9.63 0.29 29.04
N ASP A 375 -8.96 1.01 28.15
CA ASP A 375 -8.99 2.48 28.11
C ASP A 375 -10.17 3.04 27.26
N SER A 376 -10.97 2.13 26.67
CA SER A 376 -12.13 2.44 25.82
C SER A 376 -13.43 1.87 26.40
N PRO A 377 -14.04 2.50 27.43
CA PRO A 377 -15.27 2.03 28.07
C PRO A 377 -16.42 1.76 27.10
N ARG A 378 -16.59 2.58 26.06
CA ARG A 378 -17.63 2.39 25.04
C ARG A 378 -17.47 1.09 24.26
N VAL A 379 -16.23 0.69 23.94
CA VAL A 379 -15.97 -0.60 23.30
C VAL A 379 -16.33 -1.75 24.26
N VAL A 380 -15.92 -1.66 25.52
CA VAL A 380 -16.25 -2.67 26.55
C VAL A 380 -17.77 -2.79 26.71
N GLU A 381 -18.50 -1.66 26.74
CA GLU A 381 -19.96 -1.62 26.81
C GLU A 381 -20.62 -2.35 25.64
N ILE A 382 -20.22 -2.06 24.40
CA ILE A 382 -20.74 -2.72 23.18
C ILE A 382 -20.50 -4.22 23.24
N LEU A 383 -19.28 -4.63 23.62
CA LEU A 383 -18.92 -6.04 23.75
C LEU A 383 -19.79 -6.73 24.79
N VAL A 384 -19.89 -6.20 26.01
CA VAL A 384 -20.67 -6.78 27.11
C VAL A 384 -22.15 -6.84 26.78
N ASN A 385 -22.67 -5.79 26.16
CA ASN A 385 -24.08 -5.70 25.77
C ASN A 385 -24.47 -6.62 24.61
N SER A 386 -23.48 -7.21 23.92
CA SER A 386 -23.74 -8.21 22.88
C SER A 386 -24.05 -9.62 23.46
N TYR A 387 -23.81 -9.88 24.75
CA TYR A 387 -24.09 -11.15 25.41
C TYR A 387 -25.35 -11.06 26.26
N GLU A 388 -26.14 -12.10 26.26
CA GLU A 388 -27.27 -12.24 27.17
C GLU A 388 -26.79 -12.30 28.64
N ARG A 389 -25.73 -13.06 28.88
CA ARG A 389 -25.10 -13.21 30.21
C ARG A 389 -23.59 -13.40 30.06
N LEU A 390 -22.86 -12.63 30.82
CA LEU A 390 -21.41 -12.76 30.92
C LEU A 390 -21.01 -12.88 32.39
N LYS A 391 -20.26 -13.93 32.74
CA LYS A 391 -19.81 -14.15 34.12
C LYS A 391 -18.37 -13.67 34.25
N PRO A 392 -18.04 -12.76 35.18
CA PRO A 392 -16.69 -12.32 35.40
C PRO A 392 -15.87 -13.46 36.00
N THR A 393 -14.60 -13.49 35.65
CA THR A 393 -13.61 -14.40 36.24
C THR A 393 -12.61 -13.60 37.08
N LYS A 394 -11.86 -14.26 37.94
CA LYS A 394 -10.79 -13.60 38.73
C LYS A 394 -9.77 -12.84 37.82
N LYS A 395 -9.63 -13.26 36.60
CA LYS A 395 -8.74 -12.61 35.61
C LYS A 395 -9.21 -11.23 35.12
N TRP A 396 -10.48 -10.89 35.34
CA TRP A 396 -10.99 -9.59 34.90
C TRP A 396 -10.39 -8.43 35.69
N SER A 397 -10.27 -8.58 37.01
CA SER A 397 -9.64 -7.56 37.86
C SER A 397 -8.18 -7.33 37.56
N THR A 398 -7.45 -8.35 37.09
CA THR A 398 -6.05 -8.21 36.67
C THR A 398 -5.90 -7.78 35.24
N ALA A 399 -6.96 -7.82 34.45
CA ALA A 399 -6.96 -7.41 33.05
C ALA A 399 -7.07 -5.89 32.87
N ILE A 400 -7.58 -5.18 33.88
CA ILE A 400 -7.78 -3.75 33.87
C ILE A 400 -6.71 -3.10 34.76
N PRO A 401 -5.79 -2.29 34.22
CA PRO A 401 -4.78 -1.57 35.01
C PRO A 401 -5.42 -0.62 36.01
N ASP A 402 -4.82 -0.49 37.19
CA ASP A 402 -5.34 0.35 38.29
C ASP A 402 -5.59 1.80 37.89
N HIS A 403 -4.74 2.36 37.04
CA HIS A 403 -4.90 3.73 36.56
C HIS A 403 -6.12 3.90 35.64
N CYS A 404 -6.41 2.92 34.77
CA CYS A 404 -7.59 2.90 33.90
C CYS A 404 -8.86 2.67 34.73
N TYR A 405 -8.81 1.73 35.69
CA TYR A 405 -9.92 1.53 36.63
C TYR A 405 -10.27 2.80 37.40
N LYS A 406 -9.27 3.50 37.95
CA LYS A 406 -9.49 4.79 38.67
C LYS A 406 -10.07 5.88 37.75
N ARG A 407 -9.59 5.95 36.49
CA ARG A 407 -10.06 6.92 35.49
C ARG A 407 -11.55 6.72 35.15
N HIS A 408 -11.96 5.44 35.00
CA HIS A 408 -13.30 5.05 34.58
C HIS A 408 -14.05 4.28 35.69
N LYS A 409 -13.83 4.66 36.96
CA LYS A 409 -14.29 3.92 38.13
C LYS A 409 -15.80 3.62 38.08
N GLN A 410 -16.63 4.62 37.83
CA GLN A 410 -18.08 4.47 37.80
C GLN A 410 -18.54 3.41 36.76
N PHE A 411 -17.91 3.41 35.60
CA PHE A 411 -18.18 2.44 34.54
C PHE A 411 -17.79 1.03 34.97
N TYR A 412 -16.58 0.83 35.50
CA TYR A 412 -16.12 -0.49 35.89
C TYR A 412 -16.84 -1.04 37.13
N ASP A 413 -17.19 -0.19 38.08
CA ASP A 413 -18.03 -0.60 39.22
C ASP A 413 -19.41 -1.11 38.73
N SER A 414 -20.03 -0.41 37.76
CA SER A 414 -21.26 -0.85 37.11
C SER A 414 -21.08 -2.15 36.33
N LEU A 415 -20.00 -2.28 35.55
CA LEU A 415 -19.65 -3.49 34.81
C LEU A 415 -19.58 -4.72 35.73
N PHE A 416 -18.84 -4.62 36.83
CA PHE A 416 -18.71 -5.72 37.79
C PHE A 416 -20.04 -6.03 38.50
N ALA A 417 -20.79 -5.01 38.87
CA ALA A 417 -22.10 -5.19 39.50
C ALA A 417 -23.06 -5.96 38.58
N VAL A 418 -23.18 -5.52 37.32
CA VAL A 418 -24.06 -6.13 36.30
C VAL A 418 -23.64 -7.57 35.95
N CYS A 419 -22.33 -7.85 35.92
CA CYS A 419 -21.82 -9.19 35.56
C CYS A 419 -21.77 -10.20 36.70
N THR A 420 -21.78 -9.76 37.98
CA THR A 420 -21.61 -10.68 39.12
C THR A 420 -22.90 -11.36 39.56
N ASN A 421 -23.87 -10.65 40.04
CA ASN A 421 -25.05 -11.29 40.69
C ASN A 421 -26.37 -10.61 40.33
N THR A 422 -26.37 -9.55 39.56
CA THR A 422 -27.60 -8.81 39.20
C THR A 422 -28.23 -9.47 37.97
N PRO A 423 -29.52 -9.85 38.04
CA PRO A 423 -30.26 -10.23 36.82
C PRO A 423 -30.21 -9.08 35.84
N ARG A 424 -29.90 -9.40 34.57
CA ARG A 424 -29.99 -8.38 33.51
C ARG A 424 -31.43 -7.89 33.38
N SER A 425 -31.59 -6.62 33.07
CA SER A 425 -32.93 -6.02 32.89
C SER A 425 -33.72 -6.73 31.79
N LEU A 426 -35.07 -6.74 31.91
CA LEU A 426 -35.96 -7.26 30.86
C LEU A 426 -35.71 -6.57 29.52
N LEU A 427 -35.38 -5.30 29.55
CA LEU A 427 -35.05 -4.52 28.36
C LEU A 427 -33.81 -5.10 27.65
N HIS A 428 -32.76 -5.42 28.42
CA HIS A 428 -31.54 -6.07 27.87
C HIS A 428 -31.82 -7.46 27.31
N LEU A 429 -32.59 -8.29 28.05
CA LEU A 429 -32.94 -9.65 27.61
C LEU A 429 -33.78 -9.59 26.31
N SER A 430 -34.72 -8.65 26.24
CA SER A 430 -35.51 -8.39 25.02
C SER A 430 -34.62 -7.98 23.85
N ARG A 431 -33.63 -7.09 24.08
CA ARG A 431 -32.66 -6.72 23.06
C ARG A 431 -31.93 -7.96 22.54
N CYS A 432 -31.42 -8.80 23.43
CA CYS A 432 -30.70 -10.03 23.03
C CYS A 432 -31.60 -10.99 22.25
N ALA A 433 -32.85 -11.17 22.66
CA ALA A 433 -33.81 -12.01 21.95
C ALA A 433 -34.13 -11.49 20.55
N ILE A 434 -34.42 -10.19 20.41
CA ILE A 434 -34.69 -9.54 19.11
C ILE A 434 -33.45 -9.68 18.20
N ARG A 435 -32.27 -9.35 18.69
CA ARG A 435 -31.02 -9.48 17.91
C ARG A 435 -30.74 -10.91 17.48
N CYS A 436 -31.03 -11.88 18.36
CA CYS A 436 -30.90 -13.29 18.04
C CYS A 436 -31.88 -13.74 16.95
N SER A 437 -33.12 -13.27 16.99
CA SER A 437 -34.12 -13.57 15.96
C SER A 437 -33.82 -12.93 14.61
N LEU A 438 -33.20 -11.76 14.58
CA LEU A 438 -32.76 -11.08 13.36
C LEU A 438 -31.48 -11.66 12.77
N GLY A 439 -30.64 -12.32 13.58
CA GLY A 439 -29.40 -12.96 13.16
C GLY A 439 -28.46 -12.03 12.40
N GLY A 440 -27.96 -12.47 11.24
CA GLY A 440 -27.06 -11.71 10.37
C GLY A 440 -27.67 -10.44 9.73
N PHE A 441 -28.98 -10.27 9.81
CA PHE A 441 -29.69 -9.14 9.25
C PHE A 441 -30.05 -8.06 10.28
N CYS A 442 -29.42 -8.08 11.46
CA CYS A 442 -29.73 -7.17 12.56
C CYS A 442 -29.68 -5.70 12.10
N HIS A 443 -28.66 -5.28 11.35
CA HIS A 443 -28.51 -3.93 10.83
C HIS A 443 -29.66 -3.48 9.91
N ARG A 444 -30.19 -4.38 9.04
CA ARG A 444 -31.33 -4.11 8.16
C ARG A 444 -32.68 -4.33 8.85
N GLY A 445 -32.77 -5.41 9.61
CA GLY A 445 -34.02 -5.78 10.28
C GLY A 445 -34.45 -4.77 11.32
N VAL A 446 -33.54 -4.22 12.13
CA VAL A 446 -33.85 -3.17 13.10
C VAL A 446 -34.35 -1.90 12.42
N ALA A 447 -33.80 -1.53 11.26
CA ALA A 447 -34.27 -0.34 10.52
C ALA A 447 -35.76 -0.45 10.12
N GLN A 448 -36.23 -1.66 9.82
CA GLN A 448 -37.62 -1.94 9.40
C GLN A 448 -38.62 -2.06 10.56
N LEU A 449 -38.14 -2.23 11.78
CA LEU A 449 -39.03 -2.31 12.93
C LEU A 449 -39.78 -0.97 13.15
N PRO A 450 -41.08 -1.01 13.50
CA PRO A 450 -41.86 0.19 13.80
C PRO A 450 -41.54 0.70 15.22
N LEU A 451 -40.29 1.04 15.47
CA LEU A 451 -39.78 1.48 16.76
C LEU A 451 -39.21 2.89 16.68
N PRO A 452 -39.28 3.68 17.78
CA PRO A 452 -38.59 4.96 17.88
C PRO A 452 -37.07 4.82 17.66
N THR A 453 -36.44 5.88 17.17
CA THR A 453 -35.00 5.90 16.88
C THR A 453 -34.16 5.48 18.08
N LEU A 454 -34.47 5.97 19.27
CA LEU A 454 -33.77 5.60 20.52
C LEU A 454 -33.77 4.09 20.76
N MET A 455 -34.92 3.42 20.53
CA MET A 455 -34.99 1.96 20.68
C MET A 455 -34.24 1.22 19.56
N LYS A 456 -34.26 1.77 18.35
CA LYS A 456 -33.43 1.22 17.26
C LYS A 456 -31.91 1.31 17.57
N ASN A 457 -31.48 2.47 18.06
CA ASN A 457 -30.08 2.67 18.48
C ASN A 457 -29.71 1.72 19.61
N TYR A 458 -30.56 1.53 20.58
CA TYR A 458 -30.40 0.57 21.66
C TYR A 458 -30.26 -0.87 21.13
N LEU A 459 -31.11 -1.27 20.17
CA LEU A 459 -31.01 -2.58 19.51
C LEU A 459 -29.71 -2.75 18.71
N LEU A 460 -29.19 -1.67 18.12
CA LEU A 460 -27.95 -1.65 17.33
C LEU A 460 -26.70 -1.51 18.20
N LEU A 461 -26.81 -1.64 19.53
CA LEU A 461 -25.69 -1.54 20.50
C LEU A 461 -25.01 -0.17 20.52
N GLU A 462 -25.75 0.91 20.29
CA GLU A 462 -25.20 2.25 20.49
C GLU A 462 -24.81 2.42 21.97
N PRO A 463 -23.54 2.85 22.27
CA PRO A 463 -23.09 2.95 23.64
C PRO A 463 -23.69 4.18 24.33
N GLU A 464 -24.33 3.97 25.47
CA GLU A 464 -24.98 5.00 26.28
C GLU A 464 -24.10 5.47 27.47
N GLY A 465 -22.98 4.78 27.71
CA GLY A 465 -22.08 5.05 28.84
C GLY A 465 -22.53 4.40 30.15
N ILE A 466 -23.60 3.61 30.11
CA ILE A 466 -24.21 2.94 31.28
C ILE A 466 -24.48 1.48 30.94
N LEU A 467 -24.15 0.56 31.85
CA LEU A 467 -24.49 -0.84 31.74
C LEU A 467 -25.77 -1.13 32.55
N TYR A 468 -26.79 -1.69 31.88
CA TYR A 468 -28.07 -2.07 32.46
C TYR A 468 -28.13 -3.55 32.81
#